data_0d2505e1be4a5bd765e7e9850969618e
#
_entry.id   0d2505e1be4a5bd765e7e9850969618e
#
_cell.length_a   1.000
_cell.length_b   1.000
_cell.length_c   1.000
_cell.angle_alpha   90.00
_cell.angle_beta   90.00
_cell.angle_gamma   90.00
#
_symmetry.space_group_name_H-M   'P 1'
#
loop_
_entity.id
_entity.type
_entity.pdbx_description
1 polymer ?
#
loop_
_entity_poly.entity_id
_entity_poly.type
_entity_poly.pdbx_seq_one_letter_code
_entity_poly.pdbx_strand_id
1 'polypeptide(L)'
;MLSTMQEAMKVDIVELNKAEAFGALMAIFLWIYGFMSPVAGIIADRVNRKWLVVGSLFVWSAVTFLMGYAHDFHELYWLRAIMGVSEALYIPSALSLIADWHEGKSRSLAVGVHMTGLYVGQAIGGFGATAAAAFSWQATFHWFGIVGIVYSLVLILFLKENPIHNVSSKKIDNVPGEKKPSIIS
;
A
#
# COMPACT_ATOMS: atom_id res chain seq x y z
N MET A 1 -6.07 -5.41 -10.84
CA MET A 1 -4.97 -5.80 -11.73
C MET A 1 -4.67 -7.31 -11.68
N LEU A 2 -4.26 -7.93 -10.56
CA LEU A 2 -3.94 -9.37 -10.54
C LEU A 2 -5.10 -10.23 -11.03
N SER A 3 -6.32 -9.98 -10.55
CA SER A 3 -7.52 -10.73 -10.94
C SER A 3 -7.86 -10.61 -12.42
N THR A 4 -7.54 -9.50 -13.05
CA THR A 4 -7.79 -9.30 -14.48
C THR A 4 -6.76 -10.01 -15.36
N MET A 5 -5.57 -10.30 -14.83
CA MET A 5 -4.49 -10.98 -15.55
C MET A 5 -4.43 -12.49 -15.28
N GLN A 6 -5.37 -13.01 -14.48
CA GLN A 6 -5.38 -14.43 -14.08
C GLN A 6 -5.25 -15.40 -15.27
N GLU A 7 -6.02 -15.18 -16.33
CA GLU A 7 -6.01 -16.06 -17.50
C GLU A 7 -4.65 -16.05 -18.22
N ALA A 8 -4.00 -14.90 -18.31
CA ALA A 8 -2.67 -14.81 -18.91
C ALA A 8 -1.59 -15.49 -18.04
N MET A 9 -1.74 -15.47 -16.73
CA MET A 9 -0.79 -16.08 -15.78
C MET A 9 -0.92 -17.60 -15.71
N LYS A 10 -2.11 -18.17 -15.96
CA LYS A 10 -2.35 -19.63 -15.94
C LYS A 10 -1.52 -20.41 -16.96
N VAL A 11 -1.08 -19.74 -18.02
CA VAL A 11 -0.25 -20.35 -19.06
C VAL A 11 1.14 -20.69 -18.53
N ASP A 12 1.70 -19.79 -17.71
CA ASP A 12 3.06 -19.93 -17.18
C ASP A 12 3.07 -20.60 -15.79
N ILE A 13 2.05 -20.33 -14.98
CA ILE A 13 1.93 -20.84 -13.60
C ILE A 13 0.73 -21.78 -13.53
N VAL A 14 1.00 -23.08 -13.75
CA VAL A 14 -0.02 -24.12 -13.91
C VAL A 14 -0.92 -24.26 -12.66
N GLU A 15 -0.38 -24.00 -11.46
CA GLU A 15 -1.14 -24.08 -10.20
C GLU A 15 -2.34 -23.13 -10.19
N LEU A 16 -2.26 -21.99 -10.90
CA LEU A 16 -3.35 -21.00 -10.99
C LEU A 16 -4.58 -21.50 -11.78
N ASN A 17 -4.49 -22.66 -12.44
CA ASN A 17 -5.66 -23.31 -13.02
C ASN A 17 -6.62 -23.83 -11.95
N LYS A 18 -6.14 -24.07 -10.73
CA LYS A 18 -7.00 -24.41 -9.59
C LYS A 18 -7.60 -23.15 -9.00
N ALA A 19 -8.92 -23.08 -8.92
CA ALA A 19 -9.62 -21.93 -8.32
C ALA A 19 -9.18 -21.67 -6.87
N GLU A 20 -8.85 -22.73 -6.13
CA GLU A 20 -8.35 -22.68 -4.76
C GLU A 20 -6.99 -21.95 -4.67
N ALA A 21 -6.07 -22.20 -5.58
CA ALA A 21 -4.77 -21.53 -5.60
C ALA A 21 -4.92 -20.02 -5.85
N PHE A 22 -5.74 -19.64 -6.83
CA PHE A 22 -5.99 -18.23 -7.06
C PHE A 22 -6.73 -17.57 -5.89
N GLY A 23 -7.70 -18.27 -5.30
CA GLY A 23 -8.38 -17.84 -4.08
C GLY A 23 -7.41 -17.62 -2.92
N ALA A 24 -6.40 -18.51 -2.75
CA ALA A 24 -5.37 -18.38 -1.73
C ALA A 24 -4.49 -17.13 -1.92
N LEU A 25 -4.15 -16.77 -3.19
CA LEU A 25 -3.42 -15.51 -3.47
C LEU A 25 -4.22 -14.25 -3.10
N MET A 26 -5.54 -14.30 -3.29
CA MET A 26 -6.40 -13.20 -2.85
C MET A 26 -6.54 -13.17 -1.33
N ALA A 27 -6.75 -14.33 -0.73
CA ALA A 27 -6.97 -14.48 0.70
C ALA A 27 -5.75 -14.07 1.53
N ILE A 28 -4.54 -14.51 1.18
CA ILE A 28 -3.32 -14.16 1.94
C ILE A 28 -3.11 -12.65 2.02
N PHE A 29 -3.31 -11.95 0.91
CA PHE A 29 -3.24 -10.50 0.89
C PHE A 29 -4.25 -9.86 1.85
N LEU A 30 -5.54 -10.27 1.76
CA LEU A 30 -6.62 -9.71 2.58
C LEU A 30 -6.44 -10.02 4.06
N TRP A 31 -6.02 -11.24 4.41
CA TRP A 31 -5.74 -11.63 5.78
C TRP A 31 -4.60 -10.81 6.39
N ILE A 32 -3.47 -10.73 5.69
CA ILE A 32 -2.32 -9.94 6.15
C ILE A 32 -2.70 -8.46 6.26
N TYR A 33 -3.36 -7.91 5.25
CA TYR A 33 -3.85 -6.53 5.27
C TYR A 33 -4.77 -6.27 6.47
N GLY A 34 -5.75 -7.16 6.71
CA GLY A 34 -6.70 -7.03 7.81
C GLY A 34 -6.04 -7.10 9.18
N PHE A 35 -5.14 -8.08 9.41
CA PHE A 35 -4.41 -8.21 10.67
C PHE A 35 -3.40 -7.07 10.91
N MET A 36 -2.79 -6.57 9.85
CA MET A 36 -1.82 -5.49 9.96
C MET A 36 -2.46 -4.10 10.10
N SER A 37 -3.72 -3.92 9.69
CA SER A 37 -4.38 -2.61 9.72
C SER A 37 -4.45 -1.97 11.13
N PRO A 38 -4.82 -2.68 12.21
CA PRO A 38 -4.77 -2.10 13.56
C PRO A 38 -3.34 -1.73 14.00
N VAL A 39 -2.36 -2.58 13.65
CA VAL A 39 -0.94 -2.34 13.94
C VAL A 39 -0.43 -1.13 13.17
N ALA A 40 -0.83 -1.02 11.92
CA ALA A 40 -0.49 0.10 11.04
C ALA A 40 -0.99 1.45 11.59
N GLY A 41 -2.20 1.48 12.17
CA GLY A 41 -2.72 2.66 12.86
C GLY A 41 -1.80 3.10 14.00
N ILE A 42 -1.40 2.16 14.87
CA ILE A 42 -0.49 2.44 15.99
C ILE A 42 0.89 2.94 15.50
N ILE A 43 1.39 2.36 14.42
CA ILE A 43 2.67 2.77 13.82
C ILE A 43 2.54 4.17 13.23
N ALA A 44 1.45 4.47 12.51
CA ALA A 44 1.19 5.78 11.90
C ALA A 44 1.11 6.93 12.93
N ASP A 45 0.73 6.62 14.17
CA ASP A 45 0.69 7.59 15.26
C ASP A 45 2.06 7.88 15.87
N ARG A 46 3.04 6.97 15.71
CA ARG A 46 4.36 7.05 16.35
C ARG A 46 5.51 7.39 15.41
N VAL A 47 5.34 7.15 14.12
CA VAL A 47 6.37 7.30 13.09
C VAL A 47 6.03 8.46 12.18
N ASN A 48 7.04 9.05 11.58
CA ASN A 48 6.90 10.09 10.57
C ASN A 48 6.01 9.63 9.42
N ARG A 49 4.85 10.27 9.27
CA ARG A 49 3.79 9.88 8.33
C ARG A 49 4.22 9.97 6.87
N LYS A 50 5.04 10.97 6.54
CA LYS A 50 5.63 11.10 5.19
C LYS A 50 6.40 9.84 4.81
N TRP A 51 7.31 9.39 5.69
CA TRP A 51 8.13 8.22 5.40
C TRP A 51 7.34 6.91 5.37
N LEU A 52 6.26 6.81 6.15
CA LEU A 52 5.34 5.67 6.07
C LEU A 52 4.61 5.64 4.73
N VAL A 53 4.08 6.78 4.27
CA VAL A 53 3.40 6.88 2.96
C VAL A 53 4.37 6.54 1.83
N VAL A 54 5.53 7.17 1.80
CA VAL A 54 6.52 6.96 0.73
C VAL A 54 7.09 5.54 0.78
N GLY A 55 7.46 5.07 1.97
CA GLY A 55 8.04 3.74 2.16
C GLY A 55 7.07 2.62 1.81
N SER A 56 5.81 2.71 2.26
CA SER A 56 4.79 1.72 1.91
C SER A 56 4.53 1.68 0.41
N LEU A 57 4.41 2.84 -0.24
CA LEU A 57 4.25 2.93 -1.68
C LEU A 57 5.45 2.37 -2.45
N PHE A 58 6.67 2.65 -1.98
CA PHE A 58 7.89 2.10 -2.57
C PHE A 58 7.92 0.57 -2.47
N VAL A 59 7.70 0.02 -1.26
CA VAL A 59 7.70 -1.44 -1.06
C VAL A 59 6.61 -2.10 -1.88
N TRP A 60 5.38 -1.57 -1.87
CA TRP A 60 4.29 -2.08 -2.70
C TRP A 60 4.65 -2.09 -4.19
N SER A 61 5.23 -0.99 -4.69
CA SER A 61 5.62 -0.88 -6.10
C SER A 61 6.78 -1.82 -6.46
N ALA A 62 7.76 -1.97 -5.56
CA ALA A 62 8.86 -2.92 -5.72
C ALA A 62 8.35 -4.37 -5.75
N VAL A 63 7.43 -4.72 -4.85
CA VAL A 63 6.77 -6.04 -4.84
C VAL A 63 5.99 -6.26 -6.13
N THR A 64 5.25 -5.25 -6.61
CA THR A 64 4.55 -5.31 -7.90
C THR A 64 5.54 -5.60 -9.05
N PHE A 65 6.67 -4.91 -9.07
CA PHE A 65 7.73 -5.16 -10.05
C PHE A 65 8.28 -6.59 -9.96
N LEU A 66 8.55 -7.08 -8.74
CA LEU A 66 9.07 -8.43 -8.51
C LEU A 66 8.07 -9.52 -8.89
N MET A 67 6.75 -9.26 -8.80
CA MET A 67 5.73 -10.21 -9.26
C MET A 67 5.87 -10.53 -10.76
N GLY A 68 6.44 -9.63 -11.56
CA GLY A 68 6.74 -9.90 -12.97
C GLY A 68 7.85 -10.93 -13.20
N TYR A 69 8.63 -11.26 -12.18
CA TYR A 69 9.67 -12.31 -12.22
C TYR A 69 9.22 -13.64 -11.60
N ALA A 70 8.00 -13.70 -11.06
CA ALA A 70 7.53 -14.90 -10.40
C ALA A 70 7.37 -16.05 -11.40
N HIS A 71 7.93 -17.21 -11.06
CA HIS A 71 7.90 -18.43 -11.87
C HIS A 71 6.96 -19.49 -11.32
N ASP A 72 6.59 -19.39 -10.05
CA ASP A 72 5.72 -20.33 -9.37
C ASP A 72 4.69 -19.68 -8.44
N PHE A 73 3.75 -20.49 -7.95
CA PHE A 73 2.71 -20.06 -7.02
C PHE A 73 3.27 -19.55 -5.69
N HIS A 74 4.33 -20.18 -5.16
CA HIS A 74 4.88 -19.84 -3.84
C HIS A 74 5.52 -18.45 -3.84
N GLU A 75 6.23 -18.10 -4.92
CA GLU A 75 6.80 -16.77 -5.09
C GLU A 75 5.70 -15.69 -5.11
N LEU A 76 4.65 -15.91 -5.89
CA LEU A 76 3.48 -15.01 -5.91
C LEU A 76 2.82 -14.91 -4.54
N TYR A 77 2.67 -16.02 -3.84
CA TYR A 77 2.03 -16.08 -2.53
C TYR A 77 2.76 -15.22 -1.50
N TRP A 78 4.08 -15.33 -1.40
CA TRP A 78 4.88 -14.53 -0.48
C TRP A 78 4.95 -13.05 -0.88
N LEU A 79 5.05 -12.76 -2.17
CA LEU A 79 4.98 -11.39 -2.66
C LEU A 79 3.63 -10.74 -2.32
N ARG A 80 2.53 -11.47 -2.43
CA ARG A 80 1.21 -11.00 -2.02
C ARG A 80 1.11 -10.77 -0.50
N ALA A 81 1.74 -11.60 0.31
CA ALA A 81 1.80 -11.40 1.76
C ALA A 81 2.54 -10.09 2.11
N ILE A 82 3.72 -9.87 1.52
CA ILE A 82 4.50 -8.64 1.71
C ILE A 82 3.72 -7.40 1.23
N MET A 83 3.03 -7.51 0.10
CA MET A 83 2.16 -6.46 -0.41
C MET A 83 1.08 -6.08 0.58
N GLY A 84 0.42 -7.06 1.23
CA GLY A 84 -0.59 -6.83 2.25
C GLY A 84 -0.07 -6.03 3.45
N VAL A 85 1.15 -6.31 3.92
CA VAL A 85 1.82 -5.54 4.99
C VAL A 85 2.03 -4.09 4.57
N SER A 86 2.62 -3.88 3.38
CA SER A 86 2.96 -2.54 2.92
C SER A 86 1.72 -1.68 2.65
N GLU A 87 0.68 -2.26 2.06
CA GLU A 87 -0.55 -1.55 1.74
C GLU A 87 -1.36 -1.19 2.99
N ALA A 88 -1.33 -2.04 4.03
CA ALA A 88 -1.97 -1.75 5.30
C ALA A 88 -1.41 -0.47 5.98
N LEU A 89 -0.14 -0.16 5.79
CA LEU A 89 0.50 1.04 6.34
C LEU A 89 0.12 2.33 5.59
N TYR A 90 -0.28 2.22 4.32
CA TYR A 90 -0.49 3.39 3.46
C TYR A 90 -1.71 4.22 3.87
N ILE A 91 -2.89 3.61 3.95
CA ILE A 91 -4.16 4.33 4.15
C ILE A 91 -4.19 5.12 5.47
N PRO A 92 -3.88 4.51 6.64
CA PRO A 92 -3.87 5.25 7.90
C PRO A 92 -2.90 6.42 7.87
N SER A 93 -1.70 6.20 7.32
CA SER A 93 -0.66 7.22 7.24
C SER A 93 -1.04 8.37 6.32
N ALA A 94 -1.63 8.08 5.16
CA ALA A 94 -2.08 9.08 4.19
C ALA A 94 -3.23 9.93 4.74
N LEU A 95 -4.24 9.30 5.36
CA LEU A 95 -5.37 10.01 5.96
C LEU A 95 -4.93 10.87 7.14
N SER A 96 -4.01 10.38 7.97
CA SER A 96 -3.43 11.15 9.07
C SER A 96 -2.64 12.35 8.55
N LEU A 97 -1.83 12.16 7.50
CA LEU A 97 -1.08 13.26 6.88
C LEU A 97 -2.01 14.33 6.29
N ILE A 98 -3.11 13.91 5.64
CA ILE A 98 -4.14 14.86 5.15
C ILE A 98 -4.76 15.63 6.32
N ALA A 99 -5.04 14.96 7.45
CA ALA A 99 -5.61 15.57 8.62
C ALA A 99 -4.68 16.61 9.27
N ASP A 100 -3.37 16.45 9.16
CA ASP A 100 -2.38 17.39 9.69
C ASP A 100 -2.33 18.73 8.92
N TRP A 101 -2.71 18.71 7.66
CA TRP A 101 -2.65 19.88 6.78
C TRP A 101 -4.01 20.52 6.50
N HIS A 102 -5.11 19.85 6.84
CA HIS A 102 -6.45 20.29 6.49
C HIS A 102 -7.40 20.21 7.67
N GLU A 103 -8.23 21.25 7.83
CA GLU A 103 -9.26 21.31 8.87
C GLU A 103 -10.66 21.52 8.27
N GLY A 104 -11.68 21.09 8.99
CA GLY A 104 -13.09 21.31 8.63
C GLY A 104 -13.42 20.82 7.22
N LYS A 105 -14.00 21.69 6.40
CA LYS A 105 -14.46 21.38 5.03
C LYS A 105 -13.30 21.04 4.09
N SER A 106 -12.13 21.67 4.27
CA SER A 106 -10.96 21.39 3.41
C SER A 106 -10.44 19.99 3.62
N ARG A 107 -10.51 19.44 4.84
CA ARG A 107 -10.14 18.05 5.15
C ARG A 107 -11.03 17.05 4.41
N SER A 108 -12.35 17.26 4.44
CA SER A 108 -13.29 16.38 3.74
C SER A 108 -13.06 16.40 2.23
N LEU A 109 -12.78 17.56 1.65
CA LEU A 109 -12.45 17.69 0.23
C LEU A 109 -11.14 16.95 -0.10
N ALA A 110 -10.08 17.15 0.68
CA ALA A 110 -8.79 16.51 0.45
C ALA A 110 -8.88 14.96 0.57
N VAL A 111 -9.63 14.46 1.55
CA VAL A 111 -9.92 13.01 1.67
C VAL A 111 -10.72 12.53 0.46
N GLY A 112 -11.73 13.27 0.02
CA GLY A 112 -12.51 12.94 -1.18
C GLY A 112 -11.66 12.85 -2.45
N VAL A 113 -10.77 13.81 -2.67
CA VAL A 113 -9.82 13.80 -3.80
C VAL A 113 -8.88 12.58 -3.72
N HIS A 114 -8.35 12.29 -2.51
CA HIS A 114 -7.50 11.12 -2.28
C HIS A 114 -8.23 9.81 -2.61
N MET A 115 -9.46 9.63 -2.14
CA MET A 115 -10.28 8.45 -2.43
C MET A 115 -10.63 8.35 -3.91
N THR A 116 -10.91 9.47 -4.57
CA THR A 116 -11.14 9.50 -6.03
C THR A 116 -9.89 8.99 -6.76
N GLY A 117 -8.69 9.43 -6.36
CA GLY A 117 -7.43 8.93 -6.92
C GLY A 117 -7.28 7.41 -6.77
N LEU A 118 -7.65 6.85 -5.60
CA LEU A 118 -7.63 5.40 -5.38
C LEU A 118 -8.58 4.66 -6.34
N TYR A 119 -9.82 5.13 -6.50
CA TYR A 119 -10.80 4.49 -7.40
C TYR A 119 -10.40 4.62 -8.88
N VAL A 120 -9.85 5.76 -9.28
CA VAL A 120 -9.29 5.94 -10.64
C VAL A 120 -8.13 4.96 -10.87
N GLY A 121 -7.23 4.83 -9.90
CA GLY A 121 -6.13 3.84 -9.97
C GLY A 121 -6.64 2.41 -10.08
N GLN A 122 -7.68 2.04 -9.33
CA GLN A 122 -8.32 0.72 -9.43
C GLN A 122 -8.95 0.49 -10.81
N ALA A 123 -9.63 1.49 -11.36
CA ALA A 123 -10.21 1.43 -12.70
C ALA A 123 -9.13 1.24 -13.77
N ILE A 124 -8.03 1.99 -13.70
CA ILE A 124 -6.87 1.80 -14.59
C ILE A 124 -6.28 0.40 -14.44
N GLY A 125 -6.15 -0.10 -13.21
CA GLY A 125 -5.72 -1.47 -12.93
C GLY A 125 -6.65 -2.54 -13.52
N GLY A 126 -7.92 -2.21 -13.78
CA GLY A 126 -8.89 -3.05 -14.49
C GLY A 126 -8.48 -3.39 -15.92
N PHE A 127 -7.74 -2.50 -16.60
CA PHE A 127 -7.19 -2.73 -17.94
C PHE A 127 -5.96 -3.66 -17.95
N GLY A 128 -5.59 -4.26 -16.83
CA GLY A 128 -4.46 -5.17 -16.72
C GLY A 128 -4.54 -6.35 -17.71
N ALA A 129 -5.74 -6.91 -17.97
CA ALA A 129 -5.93 -7.95 -18.97
C ALA A 129 -5.56 -7.50 -20.37
N THR A 130 -5.99 -6.29 -20.77
CA THR A 130 -5.68 -5.71 -22.08
C THR A 130 -4.17 -5.46 -22.24
N ALA A 131 -3.54 -4.94 -21.20
CA ALA A 131 -2.09 -4.74 -21.18
C ALA A 131 -1.32 -6.07 -21.23
N ALA A 132 -1.76 -7.09 -20.49
CA ALA A 132 -1.17 -8.42 -20.52
C ALA A 132 -1.31 -9.10 -21.88
N ALA A 133 -2.43 -8.91 -22.57
CA ALA A 133 -2.64 -9.42 -23.93
C ALA A 133 -1.75 -8.71 -24.97
N ALA A 134 -1.45 -7.43 -24.77
CA ALA A 134 -0.64 -6.65 -25.70
C ALA A 134 0.88 -6.88 -25.51
N PHE A 135 1.34 -7.06 -24.28
CA PHE A 135 2.77 -7.12 -23.96
C PHE A 135 3.21 -8.41 -23.28
N SER A 136 2.59 -8.85 -22.27
CA SER A 136 2.61 -10.03 -21.40
C SER A 136 2.22 -9.60 -19.97
N TRP A 137 1.84 -10.54 -19.11
CA TRP A 137 1.53 -10.25 -17.73
C TRP A 137 2.79 -9.84 -16.94
N GLN A 138 3.96 -10.45 -17.23
CA GLN A 138 5.25 -10.10 -16.63
C GLN A 138 5.62 -8.64 -16.94
N ALA A 139 5.61 -8.26 -18.21
CA ALA A 139 5.90 -6.90 -18.64
C ALA A 139 4.93 -5.89 -18.03
N THR A 140 3.66 -6.26 -17.90
CA THR A 140 2.64 -5.41 -17.28
C THR A 140 2.98 -5.15 -15.81
N PHE A 141 3.37 -6.16 -15.03
CA PHE A 141 3.81 -5.98 -13.65
C PHE A 141 5.08 -5.13 -13.55
N HIS A 142 6.05 -5.34 -14.43
CA HIS A 142 7.27 -4.52 -14.47
C HIS A 142 6.95 -3.05 -14.73
N TRP A 143 6.14 -2.74 -15.73
CA TRP A 143 5.78 -1.35 -16.04
C TRP A 143 5.04 -0.66 -14.90
N PHE A 144 4.02 -1.30 -14.34
CA PHE A 144 3.29 -0.73 -13.20
C PHE A 144 4.18 -0.57 -11.97
N GLY A 145 5.07 -1.53 -11.70
CA GLY A 145 6.03 -1.45 -10.62
C GLY A 145 7.02 -0.30 -10.79
N ILE A 146 7.60 -0.13 -12.01
CA ILE A 146 8.52 0.98 -12.30
C ILE A 146 7.83 2.33 -12.13
N VAL A 147 6.64 2.49 -12.69
CA VAL A 147 5.86 3.73 -12.56
C VAL A 147 5.62 4.06 -11.09
N GLY A 148 5.24 3.07 -10.28
CA GLY A 148 5.02 3.26 -8.85
C GLY A 148 6.30 3.59 -8.08
N ILE A 149 7.44 2.94 -8.39
CA ILE A 149 8.75 3.25 -7.79
C ILE A 149 9.15 4.70 -8.12
N VAL A 150 9.09 5.09 -9.39
CA VAL A 150 9.40 6.46 -9.80
C VAL A 150 8.48 7.46 -9.10
N TYR A 151 7.19 7.18 -9.03
CA TYR A 151 6.22 8.03 -8.32
C TYR A 151 6.55 8.15 -6.83
N SER A 152 6.93 7.05 -6.15
CA SER A 152 7.32 7.09 -4.74
C SER A 152 8.57 7.96 -4.51
N LEU A 153 9.54 7.91 -5.41
CA LEU A 153 10.74 8.76 -5.35
C LEU A 153 10.40 10.25 -5.58
N VAL A 154 9.50 10.54 -6.51
CA VAL A 154 9.00 11.91 -6.74
C VAL A 154 8.30 12.42 -5.49
N LEU A 155 7.51 11.60 -4.79
CA LEU A 155 6.84 11.99 -3.55
C LEU A 155 7.81 12.35 -2.42
N ILE A 156 9.03 11.82 -2.39
CA ILE A 156 10.06 12.25 -1.42
C ILE A 156 10.30 13.76 -1.50
N LEU A 157 10.30 14.30 -2.73
CA LEU A 157 10.59 15.70 -2.99
C LEU A 157 9.39 16.61 -2.70
N PHE A 158 8.19 16.17 -3.05
CA PHE A 158 6.98 17.00 -2.97
C PHE A 158 6.20 16.85 -1.67
N LEU A 159 6.23 15.69 -1.05
CA LEU A 159 5.47 15.44 0.18
C LEU A 159 6.19 16.08 1.36
N LYS A 160 5.48 16.98 2.07
CA LYS A 160 6.00 17.67 3.27
C LYS A 160 5.25 17.19 4.49
N GLU A 161 5.95 17.05 5.58
CA GLU A 161 5.39 16.76 6.89
C GLU A 161 5.05 18.08 7.62
N ASN A 162 3.96 18.06 8.39
CA ASN A 162 3.61 19.23 9.20
C ASN A 162 4.51 19.29 10.44
N PRO A 163 5.32 20.36 10.62
CA PRO A 163 6.27 20.46 11.73
C PRO A 163 5.60 20.50 13.12
N ILE A 164 4.33 20.87 13.20
CA ILE A 164 3.60 20.99 14.48
C ILE A 164 3.43 19.61 15.14
N HIS A 165 3.22 18.56 14.37
CA HIS A 165 3.06 17.21 14.90
C HIS A 165 4.36 16.65 15.51
N ASN A 166 5.50 16.96 14.94
CA ASN A 166 6.82 16.55 15.45
C ASN A 166 7.17 17.20 16.80
N VAL A 167 6.64 18.37 17.07
CA VAL A 167 6.86 19.07 18.35
C VAL A 167 6.00 18.47 19.47
N SER A 168 4.77 18.04 19.15
CA SER A 168 3.86 17.44 20.13
C SER A 168 4.34 16.05 20.58
N SER A 169 4.79 15.20 19.66
CA SER A 169 5.33 13.87 19.99
C SER A 169 6.63 13.98 20.82
N LYS A 170 7.53 14.89 20.48
CA LYS A 170 8.76 15.15 21.27
C LYS A 170 8.49 15.76 22.65
N LYS A 171 7.41 16.53 22.84
CA LYS A 171 7.05 17.08 24.15
C LYS A 171 6.51 15.99 25.09
N ILE A 172 5.76 15.01 24.59
CA ILE A 172 5.22 13.91 25.40
C ILE A 172 6.36 13.01 25.90
N ASP A 173 7.41 12.79 25.12
CA ASP A 173 8.57 11.99 25.53
C ASP A 173 9.50 12.70 26.52
N ASN A 174 9.41 14.02 26.63
CA ASN A 174 10.32 14.85 27.47
C ASN A 174 9.68 15.41 28.75
N VAL A 175 8.45 15.02 29.12
CA VAL A 175 7.87 15.41 30.41
C VAL A 175 8.29 14.40 31.50
N PRO A 176 9.21 14.76 32.40
CA PRO A 176 9.61 13.85 33.48
C PRO A 176 8.45 13.73 34.47
N GLY A 177 7.82 12.56 34.54
CA GLY A 177 6.87 12.22 35.62
C GLY A 177 5.44 11.94 35.24
N GLU A 178 5.04 12.09 33.98
CA GLU A 178 3.69 11.72 33.56
C GLU A 178 3.63 10.25 33.17
N LYS A 179 2.95 9.43 34.00
CA LYS A 179 2.71 8.01 33.71
C LYS A 179 1.91 7.91 32.41
N LYS A 180 2.46 7.18 31.43
CA LYS A 180 1.74 6.79 30.21
C LYS A 180 0.36 6.23 30.58
N PRO A 181 -0.75 6.73 29.99
CA PRO A 181 -2.05 6.11 30.22
C PRO A 181 -1.98 4.64 29.81
N SER A 182 -2.33 3.75 30.74
CA SER A 182 -2.41 2.32 30.46
C SER A 182 -3.54 2.08 29.48
N ILE A 183 -3.24 1.47 28.35
CA ILE A 183 -4.19 1.14 27.25
C ILE A 183 -5.06 -0.09 27.63
N ILE A 184 -5.15 -0.45 28.92
CA ILE A 184 -5.97 -1.58 29.36
C ILE A 184 -6.80 -1.14 30.56
N SER A 185 -8.02 -0.80 30.33
CA SER A 185 -9.17 -1.04 31.22
C SER A 185 -10.46 -0.95 30.39
#